data_2f00b116449aaa0909cc2b6b234e3a22
#
_entry.id   2f00b116449aaa0909cc2b6b234e3a22
#
_cell.length_a   1.000
_cell.length_b   1.000
_cell.length_c   1.000
_cell.angle_alpha   90.00
_cell.angle_beta   90.00
_cell.angle_gamma   90.00
#
_symmetry.space_group_name_H-M   'P 1'
#
loop_
_entity.id
_entity.type
_entity.pdbx_description
1 polymer ?
#
loop_
_entity_poly.entity_id
_entity_poly.type
_entity_poly.pdbx_seq_one_letter_code
_entity_poly.pdbx_strand_id
1 'polypeptide(L)'
;MRAPVLSLIAITSLLVPGAAALAHGNHEPHTVTPAREQRPAPRDAPSTTTKVSVESLGSLDLSREFAALQGRVLRTRRITIAPGGSVAWHQHQQRPGVAYLINGSLIEIRDNGTGPRAIQRKAGDAVFESTGVLHGWRNDSDQPATAVVIDLVPQTQP
;
A
#
# COMPACT_ATOMS: atom_id res chain seq x y z
N MET A 1 -40.00 -43.06 -61.40
CA MET A 1 -38.68 -42.72 -60.95
C MET A 1 -38.67 -41.21 -60.67
N ARG A 2 -38.69 -40.81 -59.41
CA ARG A 2 -38.65 -39.42 -58.98
C ARG A 2 -37.29 -39.16 -58.29
N ALA A 3 -36.54 -38.21 -58.80
CA ALA A 3 -35.27 -37.79 -58.23
C ALA A 3 -35.54 -36.90 -57.02
N PRO A 4 -34.70 -36.97 -55.97
CA PRO A 4 -34.80 -36.08 -54.79
C PRO A 4 -34.15 -34.73 -55.08
N VAL A 5 -34.83 -33.67 -54.70
CA VAL A 5 -34.33 -32.28 -54.68
C VAL A 5 -33.50 -32.10 -53.43
N LEU A 6 -32.21 -31.82 -53.60
CA LEU A 6 -31.34 -31.39 -52.50
C LEU A 6 -31.56 -29.90 -52.23
N SER A 7 -32.12 -29.60 -51.07
CA SER A 7 -32.15 -28.21 -50.53
C SER A 7 -30.80 -27.85 -49.90
N LEU A 8 -30.14 -26.87 -50.49
CA LEU A 8 -28.90 -26.29 -49.95
C LEU A 8 -29.32 -25.23 -48.91
N ILE A 9 -29.03 -25.52 -47.62
CA ILE A 9 -29.18 -24.53 -46.54
C ILE A 9 -27.89 -23.73 -46.47
N ALA A 10 -27.97 -22.48 -46.87
CA ALA A 10 -26.90 -21.51 -46.70
C ALA A 10 -26.84 -21.05 -45.22
N ILE A 11 -25.78 -21.44 -44.51
CA ILE A 11 -25.48 -20.95 -43.16
C ILE A 11 -24.72 -19.66 -43.31
N THR A 12 -25.40 -18.53 -43.13
CA THR A 12 -24.75 -17.21 -42.99
C THR A 12 -24.16 -17.08 -41.59
N SER A 13 -22.81 -17.21 -41.50
CA SER A 13 -22.06 -16.91 -40.28
C SER A 13 -22.02 -15.40 -40.11
N LEU A 14 -22.75 -14.89 -39.12
CA LEU A 14 -22.52 -13.51 -38.61
C LEU A 14 -21.20 -13.49 -37.83
N LEU A 15 -20.19 -12.90 -38.43
CA LEU A 15 -19.00 -12.45 -37.68
C LEU A 15 -19.37 -11.22 -36.85
N VAL A 16 -19.43 -11.37 -35.53
CA VAL A 16 -19.45 -10.25 -34.60
C VAL A 16 -18.01 -9.88 -34.34
N PRO A 17 -17.56 -8.66 -34.68
CA PRO A 17 -16.22 -8.19 -34.26
C PRO A 17 -16.29 -7.84 -32.78
N GLY A 18 -15.82 -8.75 -31.92
CA GLY A 18 -15.54 -8.45 -30.53
C GLY A 18 -14.35 -7.50 -30.43
N ALA A 19 -14.61 -6.21 -30.32
CA ALA A 19 -13.60 -5.24 -29.93
C ALA A 19 -13.29 -5.45 -28.44
N ALA A 20 -12.26 -6.23 -28.15
CA ALA A 20 -11.62 -6.22 -26.82
C ALA A 20 -10.88 -4.88 -26.68
N ALA A 21 -11.54 -3.91 -26.10
CA ALA A 21 -10.89 -2.71 -25.60
C ALA A 21 -10.02 -3.12 -24.41
N LEU A 22 -8.74 -3.40 -24.68
CA LEU A 22 -7.70 -3.39 -23.65
C LEU A 22 -7.60 -1.95 -23.15
N ALA A 23 -8.22 -1.67 -22.02
CA ALA A 23 -8.00 -0.46 -21.28
C ALA A 23 -6.54 -0.49 -20.80
N HIS A 24 -5.63 0.01 -21.64
CA HIS A 24 -4.31 0.43 -21.19
C HIS A 24 -4.56 1.64 -20.30
N GLY A 25 -4.52 1.45 -19.00
CA GLY A 25 -4.48 2.55 -18.06
C GLY A 25 -3.31 3.45 -18.47
N ASN A 26 -3.62 4.67 -18.85
CA ASN A 26 -2.64 5.70 -19.05
C ASN A 26 -1.89 5.88 -17.73
N HIS A 27 -0.73 5.25 -17.59
CA HIS A 27 0.24 5.60 -16.58
C HIS A 27 0.76 6.99 -16.95
N GLU A 28 0.12 8.02 -16.43
CA GLU A 28 0.73 9.33 -16.36
C GLU A 28 2.07 9.17 -15.64
N PRO A 29 3.18 9.68 -16.20
CA PRO A 29 4.45 9.68 -15.50
C PRO A 29 4.27 10.48 -14.22
N HIS A 30 4.30 9.81 -13.08
CA HIS A 30 4.32 10.48 -11.79
C HIS A 30 5.55 11.38 -11.75
N THR A 31 5.37 12.66 -12.03
CA THR A 31 6.36 13.67 -11.73
C THR A 31 6.67 13.56 -10.25
N VAL A 32 7.88 13.10 -9.93
CA VAL A 32 8.38 13.08 -8.56
C VAL A 32 8.45 14.53 -8.11
N THR A 33 7.43 14.97 -7.40
CA THR A 33 7.40 16.28 -6.78
C THR A 33 8.65 16.38 -5.88
N PRO A 34 9.49 17.39 -6.01
CA PRO A 34 10.67 17.54 -5.16
C PRO A 34 10.23 17.49 -3.70
N ALA A 35 11.13 17.01 -2.83
CA ALA A 35 10.91 16.79 -1.42
C ALA A 35 10.07 17.92 -0.83
N ARG A 36 8.80 17.62 -0.55
CA ARG A 36 7.88 18.59 0.04
C ARG A 36 8.43 18.89 1.42
N GLU A 37 8.76 20.16 1.65
CA GLU A 37 9.19 20.67 2.93
C GLU A 37 8.38 20.02 4.05
N GLN A 38 9.08 19.43 5.04
CA GLN A 38 8.43 18.69 6.12
C GLN A 38 7.47 19.63 6.84
N ARG A 39 6.18 19.49 6.57
CA ARG A 39 5.18 20.25 7.30
C ARG A 39 5.29 19.90 8.79
N PRO A 40 5.18 20.91 9.66
CA PRO A 40 5.27 20.69 11.11
C PRO A 40 4.21 19.65 11.53
N ALA A 41 4.55 18.84 12.50
CA ALA A 41 3.62 17.88 13.08
C ALA A 41 2.40 18.61 13.64
N PRO A 42 1.17 18.13 13.36
CA PRO A 42 -0.02 18.67 13.99
C PRO A 42 0.05 18.44 15.50
N ARG A 43 -0.66 19.28 16.27
CA ARG A 43 -0.62 19.26 17.73
C ARG A 43 -0.97 17.89 18.34
N ASP A 44 -1.85 17.13 17.66
CA ASP A 44 -2.32 15.81 18.10
C ASP A 44 -1.43 14.65 17.62
N ALA A 45 -0.43 14.92 16.77
CA ALA A 45 0.47 13.87 16.29
C ALA A 45 1.54 13.57 17.33
N PRO A 46 1.87 12.29 17.57
CA PRO A 46 2.95 11.92 18.46
C PRO A 46 4.30 12.49 17.99
N SER A 47 5.05 13.12 18.87
CA SER A 47 6.41 13.62 18.58
C SER A 47 7.49 12.55 18.82
N THR A 48 7.16 11.50 19.55
CA THR A 48 8.11 10.43 19.93
C THR A 48 7.50 9.04 19.71
N THR A 49 8.37 8.07 19.40
CA THR A 49 8.00 6.65 19.37
C THR A 49 8.22 6.05 20.76
N THR A 50 7.15 5.51 21.35
CA THR A 50 7.18 4.94 22.70
C THR A 50 6.41 3.65 22.77
N LYS A 51 6.86 2.70 23.62
CA LYS A 51 6.18 1.41 23.88
C LYS A 51 5.87 0.63 22.61
N VAL A 52 6.81 0.62 21.66
CA VAL A 52 6.71 -0.08 20.39
C VAL A 52 7.73 -1.21 20.36
N SER A 53 7.30 -2.40 20.01
CA SER A 53 8.18 -3.51 19.66
C SER A 53 8.14 -3.76 18.15
N VAL A 54 9.31 -4.09 17.58
CA VAL A 54 9.48 -4.39 16.16
C VAL A 54 10.19 -5.73 16.02
N GLU A 55 9.55 -6.65 15.31
CA GLU A 55 10.09 -7.97 14.98
C GLU A 55 10.28 -8.07 13.48
N SER A 56 11.47 -8.49 13.02
CA SER A 56 11.70 -8.79 11.61
C SER A 56 11.08 -10.14 11.26
N LEU A 57 10.24 -10.18 10.25
CA LEU A 57 9.65 -11.42 9.75
C LEU A 57 10.35 -11.96 8.50
N GLY A 58 11.16 -11.14 7.84
CA GLY A 58 11.92 -11.52 6.67
C GLY A 58 12.03 -10.40 5.64
N SER A 59 12.82 -10.67 4.61
CA SER A 59 13.01 -9.75 3.49
C SER A 59 13.36 -10.50 2.21
N LEU A 60 13.07 -9.87 1.05
CA LEU A 60 13.40 -10.35 -0.27
C LEU A 60 14.19 -9.27 -1.02
N ASP A 61 15.39 -9.61 -1.50
CA ASP A 61 16.15 -8.77 -2.41
C ASP A 61 15.45 -8.72 -3.78
N LEU A 62 15.05 -7.55 -4.22
CA LEU A 62 14.31 -7.36 -5.46
C LEU A 62 15.22 -7.17 -6.69
N SER A 63 16.53 -7.10 -6.52
CA SER A 63 17.50 -6.89 -7.61
C SER A 63 17.45 -7.99 -8.65
N ARG A 64 17.10 -9.21 -8.25
CA ARG A 64 16.98 -10.38 -9.13
C ARG A 64 15.61 -10.51 -9.79
N GLU A 65 14.61 -9.87 -9.21
CA GLU A 65 13.22 -9.95 -9.70
C GLU A 65 12.94 -8.87 -10.76
N PHE A 66 13.45 -7.64 -10.51
CA PHE A 66 13.20 -6.50 -11.38
C PHE A 66 14.45 -5.61 -11.48
N ALA A 67 14.99 -5.43 -12.68
CA ALA A 67 16.17 -4.58 -12.89
C ALA A 67 15.98 -3.13 -12.39
N ALA A 68 14.75 -2.61 -12.48
CA ALA A 68 14.40 -1.27 -12.01
C ALA A 68 14.40 -1.14 -10.46
N LEU A 69 14.44 -2.26 -9.74
CA LEU A 69 14.44 -2.31 -8.27
C LEU A 69 15.80 -2.72 -7.69
N GLN A 70 16.87 -2.56 -8.46
CA GLN A 70 18.22 -2.82 -7.97
C GLN A 70 18.51 -1.98 -6.72
N GLY A 71 19.09 -2.63 -5.69
CA GLY A 71 19.34 -2.01 -4.39
C GLY A 71 18.08 -1.74 -3.55
N ARG A 72 16.98 -2.44 -3.84
CA ARG A 72 15.74 -2.40 -3.07
C ARG A 72 15.41 -3.76 -2.47
N VAL A 73 14.86 -3.70 -1.28
CA VAL A 73 14.44 -4.86 -0.50
C VAL A 73 12.97 -4.73 -0.14
N LEU A 74 12.19 -5.78 -0.40
CA LEU A 74 10.87 -5.95 0.18
C LEU A 74 11.05 -6.50 1.59
N ARG A 75 10.69 -5.71 2.60
CA ARG A 75 10.85 -6.06 4.01
C ARG A 75 9.52 -6.29 4.67
N THR A 76 9.43 -7.29 5.54
CA THR A 76 8.24 -7.58 6.33
C THR A 76 8.58 -7.54 7.82
N ARG A 77 7.78 -6.83 8.60
CA ARG A 77 7.95 -6.67 10.05
C ARG A 77 6.60 -6.81 10.75
N ARG A 78 6.63 -7.32 11.98
CA ARG A 78 5.53 -7.19 12.93
C ARG A 78 5.83 -6.02 13.85
N ILE A 79 4.88 -5.11 13.97
CA ILE A 79 4.97 -3.94 14.86
C ILE A 79 3.83 -4.03 15.86
N THR A 80 4.17 -4.00 17.15
CA THR A 80 3.17 -3.99 18.22
C THR A 80 3.32 -2.70 19.02
N ILE A 81 2.22 -2.00 19.21
CA ILE A 81 2.12 -0.77 20.01
C ILE A 81 1.32 -1.11 21.27
N ALA A 82 1.97 -1.06 22.42
CA ALA A 82 1.32 -1.31 23.71
C ALA A 82 0.34 -0.18 24.07
N PRO A 83 -0.55 -0.37 25.06
CA PRO A 83 -1.42 0.68 25.58
C PRO A 83 -0.66 1.96 25.95
N GLY A 84 -1.15 3.10 25.49
CA GLY A 84 -0.51 4.41 25.64
C GLY A 84 0.82 4.55 24.88
N GLY A 85 1.10 3.66 23.92
CA GLY A 85 2.26 3.72 23.05
C GLY A 85 1.98 4.54 21.78
N SER A 86 3.06 4.90 21.08
CA SER A 86 2.96 5.73 19.87
C SER A 86 4.10 5.48 18.90
N VAL A 87 3.86 5.76 17.61
CA VAL A 87 4.88 5.94 16.58
C VAL A 87 4.89 7.41 16.19
N ALA A 88 6.07 8.02 16.28
CA ALA A 88 6.25 9.44 15.99
C ALA A 88 5.76 9.83 14.58
N TRP A 89 5.39 11.10 14.44
CA TRP A 89 5.07 11.70 13.15
C TRP A 89 6.23 11.55 12.17
N HIS A 90 5.98 10.96 11.00
CA HIS A 90 7.01 10.67 9.99
C HIS A 90 6.41 10.58 8.59
N GLN A 91 7.29 10.48 7.59
CA GLN A 91 6.90 10.31 6.19
C GLN A 91 7.52 9.06 5.56
N HIS A 92 6.91 8.58 4.49
CA HIS A 92 7.35 7.42 3.72
C HIS A 92 8.00 7.82 2.38
N GLN A 93 8.91 8.78 2.38
CA GLN A 93 9.58 9.19 1.15
C GLN A 93 10.46 8.04 0.61
N GLN A 94 10.21 7.65 -0.66
CA GLN A 94 10.90 6.54 -1.33
C GLN A 94 10.85 5.20 -0.56
N ARG A 95 9.87 5.07 0.31
CA ARG A 95 9.64 3.88 1.12
C ARG A 95 8.14 3.52 1.13
N PRO A 96 7.57 3.21 -0.06
CA PRO A 96 6.17 2.81 -0.11
C PRO A 96 5.94 1.49 0.63
N GLY A 97 4.78 1.36 1.23
CA GLY A 97 4.44 0.18 1.99
C GLY A 97 2.97 0.07 2.30
N VAL A 98 2.64 -0.96 3.06
CA VAL A 98 1.32 -1.18 3.64
C VAL A 98 1.47 -1.67 5.07
N ALA A 99 0.69 -1.09 5.99
CA ALA A 99 0.48 -1.62 7.32
C ALA A 99 -0.89 -2.29 7.37
N TYR A 100 -0.92 -3.60 7.64
CA TYR A 100 -2.14 -4.37 7.83
C TYR A 100 -2.32 -4.68 9.31
N LEU A 101 -3.37 -4.13 9.91
CA LEU A 101 -3.67 -4.36 11.31
C LEU A 101 -4.25 -5.77 11.50
N ILE A 102 -3.58 -6.60 12.29
CA ILE A 102 -4.01 -7.97 12.58
C ILE A 102 -4.69 -8.10 13.94
N ASN A 103 -4.46 -7.13 14.84
CA ASN A 103 -5.08 -7.12 16.18
C ASN A 103 -5.18 -5.70 16.73
N GLY A 104 -6.19 -5.45 17.55
CA GLY A 104 -6.40 -4.20 18.29
C GLY A 104 -6.91 -3.04 17.42
N SER A 105 -6.77 -1.83 17.94
CA SER A 105 -7.12 -0.59 17.27
C SER A 105 -6.10 0.51 17.56
N LEU A 106 -5.94 1.43 16.62
CA LEU A 106 -5.01 2.55 16.69
C LEU A 106 -5.68 3.82 16.18
N ILE A 107 -5.23 4.97 16.66
CA ILE A 107 -5.52 6.25 16.04
C ILE A 107 -4.36 6.62 15.12
N GLU A 108 -4.62 6.73 13.83
CA GLU A 108 -3.70 7.30 12.85
C GLU A 108 -3.97 8.80 12.72
N ILE A 109 -2.97 9.62 13.00
CA ILE A 109 -3.00 11.03 12.58
C ILE A 109 -2.34 11.05 11.20
N ARG A 110 -3.07 11.47 10.16
CA ARG A 110 -2.62 11.35 8.77
C ARG A 110 -2.84 12.63 7.99
N ASP A 111 -1.87 13.00 7.16
CA ASP A 111 -1.97 14.09 6.20
C ASP A 111 -1.50 13.63 4.82
N ASN A 112 -2.42 13.61 3.84
CA ASN A 112 -2.12 13.31 2.42
C ASN A 112 -1.91 14.58 1.59
N GLY A 113 -1.79 15.75 2.20
CA GLY A 113 -1.69 17.01 1.49
C GLY A 113 -2.93 17.91 1.61
N THR A 114 -4.01 17.43 2.22
CA THR A 114 -5.26 18.19 2.43
C THR A 114 -5.45 18.65 3.88
N GLY A 115 -4.44 18.45 4.72
CA GLY A 115 -4.44 18.72 6.15
C GLY A 115 -4.57 17.44 6.99
N PRO A 116 -4.15 17.52 8.27
CA PRO A 116 -4.14 16.37 9.16
C PRO A 116 -5.55 15.93 9.56
N ARG A 117 -5.75 14.61 9.69
CA ARG A 117 -6.99 13.99 10.16
C ARG A 117 -6.66 12.86 11.12
N ALA A 118 -7.44 12.73 12.18
CA ALA A 118 -7.43 11.56 13.04
C ALA A 118 -8.35 10.48 12.45
N ILE A 119 -7.85 9.28 12.26
CA ILE A 119 -8.58 8.16 11.68
C ILE A 119 -8.44 6.97 12.63
N GLN A 120 -9.56 6.42 13.08
CA GLN A 120 -9.53 5.18 13.82
C GLN A 120 -9.28 4.01 12.88
N ARG A 121 -8.27 3.20 13.19
CA ARG A 121 -7.91 1.98 12.51
C ARG A 121 -8.15 0.78 13.42
N LYS A 122 -8.58 -0.33 12.85
CA LYS A 122 -8.88 -1.57 13.58
C LYS A 122 -8.34 -2.79 12.84
N ALA A 123 -8.34 -3.92 13.51
CA ALA A 123 -8.00 -5.20 12.88
C ALA A 123 -8.79 -5.41 11.58
N GLY A 124 -8.09 -5.81 10.51
CA GLY A 124 -8.61 -5.95 9.15
C GLY A 124 -8.34 -4.73 8.24
N ASP A 125 -7.95 -3.58 8.79
CA ASP A 125 -7.63 -2.40 7.97
C ASP A 125 -6.25 -2.52 7.33
N ALA A 126 -6.17 -2.19 6.03
CA ALA A 126 -4.93 -2.00 5.29
C ALA A 126 -4.68 -0.51 5.07
N VAL A 127 -3.52 -0.03 5.52
CA VAL A 127 -3.12 1.38 5.44
C VAL A 127 -1.94 1.50 4.50
N PHE A 128 -2.19 2.07 3.31
CA PHE A 128 -1.13 2.30 2.32
C PHE A 128 -0.33 3.54 2.67
N GLU A 129 0.98 3.38 2.63
CA GLU A 129 2.00 4.37 2.99
C GLU A 129 2.80 4.69 1.73
N SER A 130 2.62 5.88 1.19
CA SER A 130 3.27 6.31 -0.05
C SER A 130 4.02 7.63 0.13
N THR A 131 4.86 7.96 -0.85
CA THR A 131 5.53 9.27 -0.89
C THR A 131 4.51 10.40 -0.76
N GLY A 132 4.81 11.37 0.12
CA GLY A 132 3.94 12.53 0.39
C GLY A 132 2.92 12.31 1.51
N VAL A 133 2.75 11.09 2.00
CA VAL A 133 1.97 10.83 3.21
C VAL A 133 2.83 11.13 4.44
N LEU A 134 2.28 11.92 5.34
CA LEU A 134 2.80 12.16 6.68
C LEU A 134 1.83 11.55 7.68
N HIS A 135 2.32 10.78 8.62
CA HIS A 135 1.47 10.20 9.65
C HIS A 135 2.21 9.84 10.94
N GLY A 136 1.44 9.60 11.98
CA GLY A 136 1.88 9.03 13.25
C GLY A 136 0.76 8.19 13.84
N TRP A 137 1.11 7.33 14.79
CA TRP A 137 0.17 6.38 15.37
C TRP A 137 0.16 6.52 16.90
N ARG A 138 -1.00 6.34 17.51
CA ARG A 138 -1.12 6.19 18.95
C ARG A 138 -2.11 5.10 19.30
N ASN A 139 -1.84 4.39 20.39
CA ASN A 139 -2.72 3.39 20.95
C ASN A 139 -3.39 3.97 22.19
N ASP A 140 -4.62 4.49 22.01
CA ASP A 140 -5.42 5.06 23.09
C ASP A 140 -6.29 3.98 23.79
N SER A 141 -6.18 2.70 23.37
CA SER A 141 -6.90 1.59 23.96
C SER A 141 -6.14 0.96 25.14
N ASP A 142 -6.80 0.08 25.86
CA ASP A 142 -6.24 -0.72 26.96
C ASP A 142 -5.60 -2.05 26.51
N GLN A 143 -5.64 -2.35 25.21
CA GLN A 143 -5.09 -3.56 24.63
C GLN A 143 -3.96 -3.24 23.64
N PRO A 144 -2.95 -4.13 23.50
CA PRO A 144 -1.95 -3.99 22.45
C PRO A 144 -2.57 -4.02 21.05
N ALA A 145 -2.07 -3.20 20.14
CA ALA A 145 -2.41 -3.25 18.74
C ALA A 145 -1.21 -3.71 17.92
N THR A 146 -1.45 -4.60 16.96
CA THR A 146 -0.39 -5.22 16.16
C THR A 146 -0.69 -5.08 14.68
N ALA A 147 0.32 -4.67 13.92
CA ALA A 147 0.27 -4.63 12.46
C ALA A 147 1.41 -5.44 11.84
N VAL A 148 1.15 -6.04 10.68
CA VAL A 148 2.19 -6.50 9.76
C VAL A 148 2.46 -5.36 8.78
N VAL A 149 3.71 -4.92 8.73
CA VAL A 149 4.15 -3.84 7.83
C VAL A 149 5.05 -4.44 6.76
N ILE A 150 4.67 -4.21 5.50
CA ILE A 150 5.42 -4.62 4.32
C ILE A 150 5.82 -3.35 3.60
N ASP A 151 7.12 -3.09 3.47
CA ASP A 151 7.63 -1.89 2.83
C ASP A 151 8.83 -2.17 1.90
N LEU A 152 8.96 -1.34 0.85
CA LEU A 152 10.15 -1.32 0.01
C LEU A 152 11.15 -0.33 0.63
N VAL A 153 12.35 -0.82 0.91
CA VAL A 153 13.40 0.00 1.51
C VAL A 153 14.69 -0.10 0.69
N PRO A 154 15.59 0.90 0.77
CA PRO A 154 16.93 0.72 0.27
C PRO A 154 17.60 -0.48 0.95
N GLN A 155 18.37 -1.25 0.19
CA GLN A 155 19.24 -2.26 0.76
C GLN A 155 20.33 -1.54 1.56
N THR A 156 20.33 -1.72 2.89
CA THR A 156 21.44 -1.27 3.71
C THR A 156 22.65 -2.12 3.37
N GLN A 157 23.74 -1.51 2.93
CA GLN A 157 25.01 -2.23 2.78
C GLN A 157 25.45 -2.73 4.18
N PRO A 158 26.02 -3.94 4.26
CA PRO A 158 26.53 -4.48 5.51
C PRO A 158 27.69 -3.67 6.07
#